data_3fc87ccb546afdd9360ef1b4c0680b69
#
_entry.id   3fc87ccb546afdd9360ef1b4c0680b69
#
_cell.length_a   1.000
_cell.length_b   1.000
_cell.length_c   1.000
_cell.angle_alpha   90.00
_cell.angle_beta   90.00
_cell.angle_gamma   90.00
#
_symmetry.space_group_name_H-M   'P 1'
#
loop_
_entity.id
_entity.type
_entity.pdbx_description
1 polymer ?
#
loop_
_entity_poly.entity_id
_entity_poly.type
_entity_poly.pdbx_seq_one_letter_code
_entity_poly.pdbx_strand_id
1 'polypeptide(L)'
;VIEWITVIGFTIEYILRVWTAEYLYPNKCTGIARIKYILSVSGIVDLLSFLPNYLPVFFPAGAVAFRMFRVIRILRIFRVNSYYDALNVITEVIRRKRDQILSSVFIIVMLIIASSLCMYSLEHEAQPEVFKNAFSGIWWSVSTLLTVGYGDIYPVTVLGKMFSIIITFLGVGMVAIPTGILSAGFVEQYSLIKKSTDYLMEKELKFIKLIITKDHNWNEKKVCELSLPRGLILAAVLRNGDT
;
A
#
# COMPACT_ATOMS: atom_id res chain seq x y z
N VAL A 1 -29.65 -18.38 3.02
CA VAL A 1 -30.27 -17.88 1.78
C VAL A 1 -29.52 -16.65 1.28
N ILE A 2 -29.34 -15.59 2.10
CA ILE A 2 -28.65 -14.35 1.72
C ILE A 2 -27.20 -14.64 1.25
N GLU A 3 -26.51 -15.55 1.92
CA GLU A 3 -25.13 -15.92 1.58
C GLU A 3 -25.01 -16.48 0.16
N TRP A 4 -25.91 -17.37 -0.25
CA TRP A 4 -25.92 -17.94 -1.59
C TRP A 4 -26.25 -16.91 -2.67
N ILE A 5 -27.15 -15.97 -2.37
CA ILE A 5 -27.50 -14.89 -3.31
C ILE A 5 -26.28 -14.01 -3.57
N THR A 6 -25.54 -13.66 -2.52
CA THR A 6 -24.31 -12.85 -2.66
C THR A 6 -23.19 -13.59 -3.39
N VAL A 7 -23.04 -14.91 -3.15
CA VAL A 7 -22.04 -15.74 -3.84
C VAL A 7 -22.34 -15.83 -5.33
N ILE A 8 -23.61 -16.08 -5.69
CA ILE A 8 -24.03 -16.13 -7.09
C ILE A 8 -23.82 -14.76 -7.76
N GLY A 9 -24.22 -13.68 -7.10
CA GLY A 9 -24.02 -12.33 -7.61
C GLY A 9 -22.54 -12.03 -7.90
N PHE A 10 -21.63 -12.39 -6.97
CA PHE A 10 -20.19 -12.21 -7.16
C PHE A 10 -19.60 -13.11 -8.26
N THR A 11 -20.13 -14.31 -8.41
CA THR A 11 -19.72 -15.21 -9.50
C THR A 11 -20.08 -14.62 -10.86
N ILE A 12 -21.30 -14.11 -11.00
CA ILE A 12 -21.76 -13.47 -12.24
C ILE A 12 -20.91 -12.23 -12.54
N GLU A 13 -20.67 -11.38 -11.54
CA GLU A 13 -19.85 -10.19 -11.70
C GLU A 13 -18.42 -10.54 -12.11
N TYR A 14 -17.81 -11.58 -11.51
CA TYR A 14 -16.46 -12.03 -11.89
C TYR A 14 -16.40 -12.50 -13.35
N ILE A 15 -17.37 -13.30 -13.78
CA ILE A 15 -17.47 -13.77 -15.17
C ILE A 15 -17.57 -12.57 -16.13
N LEU A 16 -18.41 -11.59 -15.82
CA LEU A 16 -18.56 -10.38 -16.62
C LEU A 16 -17.27 -9.56 -16.69
N ARG A 17 -16.55 -9.42 -15.59
CA ARG A 17 -15.25 -8.73 -15.54
C ARG A 17 -14.17 -9.44 -16.36
N VAL A 18 -14.11 -10.77 -16.27
CA VAL A 18 -13.19 -11.57 -17.11
C VAL A 18 -13.57 -11.43 -18.59
N TRP A 19 -14.86 -11.39 -18.92
CA TRP A 19 -15.31 -11.20 -20.30
C TRP A 19 -14.96 -9.81 -20.83
N THR A 20 -15.14 -8.77 -20.03
CA THR A 20 -14.85 -7.38 -20.39
C THR A 20 -13.38 -6.99 -20.18
N ALA A 21 -12.51 -7.91 -19.78
CA ALA A 21 -11.09 -7.65 -19.53
C ALA A 21 -10.32 -7.11 -20.73
N GLU A 22 -10.80 -7.33 -21.96
CA GLU A 22 -10.22 -6.77 -23.20
C GLU A 22 -10.25 -5.24 -23.22
N TYR A 23 -11.30 -4.62 -22.67
CA TYR A 23 -11.40 -3.16 -22.58
C TYR A 23 -10.40 -2.56 -21.58
N LEU A 24 -9.99 -3.36 -20.59
CA LEU A 24 -8.99 -2.94 -19.59
C LEU A 24 -7.55 -3.03 -20.14
N TYR A 25 -7.33 -3.89 -21.15
CA TYR A 25 -6.03 -4.13 -21.78
C TYR A 25 -6.11 -4.03 -23.30
N PRO A 26 -6.40 -2.83 -23.88
CA PRO A 26 -6.69 -2.67 -25.30
C PRO A 26 -5.52 -3.06 -26.22
N ASN A 27 -4.28 -3.07 -25.70
CA ASN A 27 -3.08 -3.40 -26.47
C ASN A 27 -2.74 -4.91 -26.46
N LYS A 28 -3.65 -5.80 -25.99
CA LYS A 28 -3.40 -7.24 -25.90
C LYS A 28 -4.50 -8.05 -26.55
N CYS A 29 -4.14 -9.23 -27.07
CA CYS A 29 -5.11 -10.18 -27.59
C CYS A 29 -6.09 -10.58 -26.47
N THR A 30 -7.37 -10.78 -26.83
CA THR A 30 -8.48 -11.08 -25.90
C THR A 30 -8.17 -12.20 -24.90
N GLY A 31 -7.53 -13.30 -25.34
CA GLY A 31 -7.14 -14.40 -24.45
C GLY A 31 -6.08 -14.00 -23.42
N ILE A 32 -5.06 -13.24 -23.83
CA ILE A 32 -3.99 -12.76 -22.94
C ILE A 32 -4.54 -11.72 -21.95
N ALA A 33 -5.45 -10.87 -22.37
CA ALA A 33 -6.11 -9.89 -21.51
C ALA A 33 -6.91 -10.56 -20.39
N ARG A 34 -7.65 -11.63 -20.68
CA ARG A 34 -8.41 -12.43 -19.71
C ARG A 34 -7.50 -13.11 -18.69
N ILE A 35 -6.43 -13.79 -19.15
CA ILE A 35 -5.46 -14.45 -18.26
C ILE A 35 -4.78 -13.41 -17.38
N LYS A 36 -4.39 -12.26 -17.94
CA LYS A 36 -3.76 -11.18 -17.18
C LYS A 36 -4.69 -10.61 -16.12
N TYR A 37 -6.00 -10.49 -16.40
CA TYR A 37 -6.97 -10.07 -15.41
C TYR A 37 -7.11 -11.10 -14.28
N ILE A 38 -7.23 -12.39 -14.59
CA ILE A 38 -7.34 -13.48 -13.61
C ILE A 38 -6.13 -13.49 -12.67
N LEU A 39 -4.92 -13.27 -13.20
CA LEU A 39 -3.67 -13.21 -12.44
C LEU A 39 -3.39 -11.83 -11.82
N SER A 40 -4.22 -10.83 -12.08
CA SER A 40 -4.11 -9.51 -11.42
C SER A 40 -4.54 -9.57 -9.96
N VAL A 41 -4.06 -8.62 -9.16
CA VAL A 41 -4.45 -8.51 -7.74
C VAL A 41 -5.98 -8.43 -7.61
N SER A 42 -6.64 -7.61 -8.45
CA SER A 42 -8.11 -7.49 -8.45
C SER A 42 -8.78 -8.81 -8.83
N GLY A 43 -8.30 -9.50 -9.87
CA GLY A 43 -8.86 -10.79 -10.31
C GLY A 43 -8.71 -11.88 -9.25
N ILE A 44 -7.57 -11.94 -8.56
CA ILE A 44 -7.33 -12.89 -7.47
C ILE A 44 -8.23 -12.59 -6.26
N VAL A 45 -8.35 -11.32 -5.86
CA VAL A 45 -9.24 -10.92 -4.75
C VAL A 45 -10.70 -11.24 -5.07
N ASP A 46 -11.14 -10.95 -6.30
CA ASP A 46 -12.49 -11.28 -6.77
C ASP A 46 -12.72 -12.80 -6.74
N LEU A 47 -11.78 -13.61 -7.23
CA LEU A 47 -11.85 -15.06 -7.23
C LEU A 47 -11.92 -15.62 -5.80
N LEU A 48 -11.02 -15.18 -4.91
CA LEU A 48 -10.97 -15.62 -3.52
C LEU A 48 -12.23 -15.21 -2.73
N SER A 49 -12.99 -14.22 -3.19
CA SER A 49 -14.20 -13.78 -2.50
C SER A 49 -15.34 -14.79 -2.54
N PHE A 50 -15.46 -15.63 -3.58
CA PHE A 50 -16.54 -16.61 -3.75
C PHE A 50 -16.05 -18.06 -3.83
N LEU A 51 -14.81 -18.31 -4.29
CA LEU A 51 -14.24 -19.65 -4.46
C LEU A 51 -14.35 -20.54 -3.20
N PRO A 52 -14.08 -20.04 -1.97
CA PRO A 52 -14.16 -20.85 -0.77
C PRO A 52 -15.56 -21.44 -0.48
N ASN A 53 -16.60 -20.89 -1.09
CA ASN A 53 -17.96 -21.42 -0.90
C ASN A 53 -18.24 -22.63 -1.79
N TYR A 54 -17.56 -22.74 -2.93
CA TYR A 54 -17.69 -23.87 -3.85
C TYR A 54 -16.76 -25.04 -3.49
N LEU A 55 -15.59 -24.77 -2.85
CA LEU A 55 -14.62 -25.81 -2.50
C LEU A 55 -15.17 -26.98 -1.70
N PRO A 56 -16.03 -26.78 -0.64
CA PRO A 56 -16.60 -27.89 0.11
C PRO A 56 -17.56 -28.75 -0.70
N VAL A 57 -18.15 -28.21 -1.76
CA VAL A 57 -19.05 -28.95 -2.66
C VAL A 57 -18.26 -29.92 -3.53
N PHE A 58 -17.09 -29.49 -4.01
CA PHE A 58 -16.25 -30.33 -4.87
C PHE A 58 -15.34 -31.30 -4.08
N PHE A 59 -14.97 -30.95 -2.84
CA PHE A 59 -14.06 -31.75 -2.01
C PHE A 59 -14.60 -31.98 -0.60
N PRO A 60 -15.59 -32.89 -0.43
CA PRO A 60 -16.24 -33.13 0.88
C PRO A 60 -15.26 -33.62 1.95
N ALA A 61 -14.24 -34.42 1.57
CA ALA A 61 -13.24 -34.97 2.50
C ALA A 61 -12.33 -33.89 3.14
N GLY A 62 -12.18 -32.74 2.51
CA GLY A 62 -11.41 -31.60 2.99
C GLY A 62 -12.21 -30.57 3.80
N ALA A 63 -13.45 -30.86 4.19
CA ALA A 63 -14.38 -29.89 4.78
C ALA A 63 -13.84 -29.13 6.01
N VAL A 64 -12.98 -29.76 6.82
CA VAL A 64 -12.37 -29.13 8.00
C VAL A 64 -11.33 -28.08 7.57
N ALA A 65 -10.44 -28.40 6.66
CA ALA A 65 -9.46 -27.47 6.11
C ALA A 65 -10.14 -26.31 5.38
N PHE A 66 -11.19 -26.59 4.61
CA PHE A 66 -11.95 -25.56 3.88
C PHE A 66 -12.77 -24.64 4.78
N ARG A 67 -13.07 -25.02 6.04
CA ARG A 67 -13.65 -24.08 7.01
C ARG A 67 -12.70 -22.92 7.32
N MET A 68 -11.38 -23.16 7.35
CA MET A 68 -10.39 -22.12 7.55
C MET A 68 -10.38 -21.10 6.38
N PHE A 69 -10.62 -21.55 5.16
CA PHE A 69 -10.74 -20.66 4.00
C PHE A 69 -11.94 -19.71 4.07
N ARG A 70 -12.92 -19.94 4.99
CA ARG A 70 -13.99 -18.96 5.23
C ARG A 70 -13.45 -17.62 5.72
N VAL A 71 -12.29 -17.62 6.44
CA VAL A 71 -11.63 -16.38 6.89
C VAL A 71 -11.18 -15.54 5.70
N ILE A 72 -10.82 -16.18 4.59
CA ILE A 72 -10.43 -15.49 3.34
C ILE A 72 -11.56 -14.61 2.79
N ARG A 73 -12.84 -14.87 3.16
CA ARG A 73 -13.96 -14.01 2.79
C ARG A 73 -13.79 -12.56 3.27
N ILE A 74 -13.00 -12.32 4.31
CA ILE A 74 -12.70 -10.97 4.78
C ILE A 74 -11.99 -10.15 3.69
N LEU A 75 -11.30 -10.81 2.74
CA LEU A 75 -10.69 -10.17 1.58
C LEU A 75 -11.71 -9.48 0.66
N ARG A 76 -13.03 -9.78 0.82
CA ARG A 76 -14.09 -9.01 0.13
C ARG A 76 -14.05 -7.52 0.45
N ILE A 77 -13.52 -7.14 1.62
CA ILE A 77 -13.35 -5.73 2.00
C ILE A 77 -12.40 -5.04 1.02
N PHE A 78 -11.37 -5.72 0.54
CA PHE A 78 -10.45 -5.16 -0.44
C PHE A 78 -11.08 -4.93 -1.82
N ARG A 79 -12.24 -5.54 -2.10
CA ARG A 79 -12.99 -5.31 -3.32
C ARG A 79 -13.56 -3.89 -3.42
N VAL A 80 -14.03 -3.33 -2.31
CA VAL A 80 -14.54 -1.96 -2.24
C VAL A 80 -13.43 -0.96 -2.59
N ASN A 81 -12.19 -1.34 -2.34
CA ASN A 81 -11.01 -0.50 -2.44
C ASN A 81 -10.41 -0.42 -3.87
N SER A 82 -10.92 -1.21 -4.83
CA SER A 82 -10.50 -1.12 -6.26
C SER A 82 -10.85 0.24 -6.89
N TYR A 83 -11.73 1.02 -6.25
CA TYR A 83 -12.14 2.36 -6.68
C TYR A 83 -11.41 3.50 -5.93
N TYR A 84 -10.62 3.21 -4.90
CA TYR A 84 -9.93 4.24 -4.13
C TYR A 84 -8.45 4.31 -4.53
N ASP A 85 -8.00 5.48 -4.94
CA ASP A 85 -6.59 5.79 -5.24
C ASP A 85 -5.64 5.54 -4.06
N ALA A 86 -6.16 5.43 -2.84
CA ALA A 86 -5.38 5.21 -1.63
C ALA A 86 -4.51 3.94 -1.69
N LEU A 87 -5.03 2.82 -2.21
CA LEU A 87 -4.21 1.59 -2.37
C LEU A 87 -3.15 1.72 -3.44
N ASN A 88 -3.42 2.48 -4.48
CA ASN A 88 -2.44 2.75 -5.52
C ASN A 88 -1.25 3.54 -4.93
N VAL A 89 -1.53 4.51 -4.07
CA VAL A 89 -0.50 5.27 -3.34
C VAL A 89 0.34 4.35 -2.45
N ILE A 90 -0.30 3.47 -1.66
CA ILE A 90 0.40 2.51 -0.80
C ILE A 90 1.28 1.57 -1.63
N THR A 91 0.75 1.00 -2.70
CA THR A 91 1.48 0.07 -3.57
C THR A 91 2.66 0.76 -4.25
N GLU A 92 2.48 2.00 -4.69
CA GLU A 92 3.55 2.77 -5.33
C GLU A 92 4.66 3.14 -4.33
N VAL A 93 4.32 3.52 -3.10
CA VAL A 93 5.30 3.77 -2.03
C VAL A 93 6.11 2.51 -1.72
N ILE A 94 5.44 1.36 -1.51
CA ILE A 94 6.12 0.09 -1.24
C ILE A 94 7.03 -0.28 -2.41
N ARG A 95 6.58 -0.10 -3.65
CA ARG A 95 7.36 -0.41 -4.85
C ARG A 95 8.61 0.47 -4.97
N ARG A 96 8.48 1.77 -4.72
CA ARG A 96 9.61 2.72 -4.78
C ARG A 96 10.61 2.53 -3.66
N LYS A 97 10.16 2.18 -2.47
CA LYS A 97 11.00 2.00 -1.29
C LYS A 97 11.37 0.52 -1.01
N ARG A 98 11.04 -0.40 -1.94
CA ARG A 98 11.20 -1.85 -1.75
C ARG A 98 12.60 -2.25 -1.29
N ASP A 99 13.65 -1.68 -1.91
CA ASP A 99 15.03 -2.08 -1.62
C ASP A 99 15.45 -1.62 -0.22
N GLN A 100 14.99 -0.45 0.22
CA GLN A 100 15.20 0.06 1.57
C GLN A 100 14.42 -0.76 2.61
N ILE A 101 13.16 -1.12 2.30
CA ILE A 101 12.32 -1.96 3.15
C ILE A 101 12.94 -3.35 3.27
N LEU A 102 13.36 -3.99 2.16
CA LEU A 102 14.00 -5.29 2.16
C LEU A 102 15.29 -5.28 2.99
N SER A 103 16.12 -4.25 2.84
CA SER A 103 17.35 -4.10 3.62
C SER A 103 17.06 -3.97 5.11
N SER A 104 16.04 -3.20 5.50
CA SER A 104 15.66 -3.06 6.91
C SER A 104 15.10 -4.36 7.50
N VAL A 105 14.26 -5.06 6.75
CA VAL A 105 13.73 -6.39 7.16
C VAL A 105 14.87 -7.40 7.28
N PHE A 106 15.83 -7.41 6.36
CA PHE A 106 17.00 -8.29 6.44
C PHE A 106 17.80 -8.05 7.72
N ILE A 107 18.05 -6.79 8.09
CA ILE A 107 18.75 -6.45 9.35
C ILE A 107 17.97 -6.94 10.57
N ILE A 108 16.63 -6.76 10.59
CA ILE A 108 15.77 -7.25 11.67
C ILE A 108 15.87 -8.78 11.78
N VAL A 109 15.79 -9.51 10.66
CA VAL A 109 15.92 -10.97 10.65
C VAL A 109 17.29 -11.41 11.17
N MET A 110 18.37 -10.76 10.77
CA MET A 110 19.71 -11.04 11.27
C MET A 110 19.81 -10.79 12.79
N LEU A 111 19.19 -9.72 13.28
CA LEU A 111 19.16 -9.41 14.71
C LEU A 111 18.33 -10.45 15.48
N ILE A 112 17.21 -10.94 14.93
CA ILE A 112 16.41 -12.02 15.51
C ILE A 112 17.26 -13.28 15.68
N ILE A 113 17.98 -13.68 14.62
CA ILE A 113 18.83 -14.88 14.65
C ILE A 113 19.96 -14.71 15.66
N ALA A 114 20.66 -13.58 15.63
CA ALA A 114 21.75 -13.30 16.55
C ALA A 114 21.29 -13.29 18.02
N SER A 115 20.17 -12.62 18.31
CA SER A 115 19.61 -12.59 19.67
C SER A 115 19.09 -13.96 20.14
N SER A 116 18.55 -14.79 19.21
CA SER A 116 18.17 -16.17 19.52
C SER A 116 19.36 -17.03 19.93
N LEU A 117 20.46 -16.95 19.16
CA LEU A 117 21.70 -17.68 19.48
C LEU A 117 22.32 -17.25 20.80
N CYS A 118 22.40 -15.93 21.05
CA CYS A 118 22.93 -15.40 22.29
C CYS A 118 22.06 -15.83 23.49
N MET A 119 20.73 -15.71 23.37
CA MET A 119 19.82 -16.09 24.44
C MET A 119 19.90 -17.59 24.74
N TYR A 120 20.02 -18.43 23.70
CA TYR A 120 20.25 -19.85 23.87
C TYR A 120 21.53 -20.10 24.72
N SER A 121 22.64 -19.45 24.37
CA SER A 121 23.91 -19.63 25.09
C SER A 121 23.82 -19.19 26.56
N LEU A 122 22.97 -18.20 26.89
CA LEU A 122 22.85 -17.65 28.25
C LEU A 122 21.84 -18.42 29.11
N GLU A 123 20.80 -19.01 28.51
CA GLU A 123 19.65 -19.56 29.22
C GLU A 123 19.53 -21.09 29.13
N HIS A 124 20.22 -21.76 28.18
CA HIS A 124 20.08 -23.20 27.96
C HIS A 124 20.40 -24.04 29.23
N GLU A 125 21.43 -23.69 29.97
CA GLU A 125 21.79 -24.41 31.20
C GLU A 125 20.75 -24.23 32.31
N ALA A 126 20.14 -23.03 32.40
CA ALA A 126 19.14 -22.72 33.43
C ALA A 126 17.73 -23.20 33.04
N GLN A 127 17.44 -23.26 31.74
CA GLN A 127 16.13 -23.61 31.19
C GLN A 127 16.24 -24.54 29.97
N PRO A 128 16.75 -25.78 30.12
CA PRO A 128 17.00 -26.69 29.00
C PRO A 128 15.71 -27.11 28.26
N GLU A 129 14.57 -27.11 28.95
CA GLU A 129 13.27 -27.46 28.35
C GLU A 129 12.68 -26.33 27.50
N VAL A 130 13.03 -25.09 27.79
CA VAL A 130 12.54 -23.89 27.05
C VAL A 130 13.49 -23.58 25.91
N PHE A 131 14.77 -23.46 26.18
CA PHE A 131 15.81 -23.20 25.19
C PHE A 131 16.51 -24.51 24.76
N LYS A 132 15.75 -25.44 24.12
CA LYS A 132 16.23 -26.78 23.72
C LYS A 132 17.34 -26.75 22.68
N ASN A 133 17.30 -25.79 21.78
CA ASN A 133 18.25 -25.62 20.70
C ASN A 133 18.36 -24.13 20.29
N ALA A 134 19.30 -23.82 19.43
CA ALA A 134 19.56 -22.46 18.96
C ALA A 134 18.34 -21.77 18.32
N PHE A 135 17.39 -22.52 17.77
CA PHE A 135 16.18 -21.98 17.15
C PHE A 135 15.04 -21.74 18.14
N SER A 136 15.07 -22.39 19.32
CA SER A 136 14.00 -22.21 20.33
C SER A 136 13.91 -20.76 20.84
N GLY A 137 15.02 -20.03 20.81
CA GLY A 137 15.06 -18.61 21.15
C GLY A 137 14.46 -17.67 20.12
N ILE A 138 14.17 -18.14 18.87
CA ILE A 138 13.61 -17.29 17.81
C ILE A 138 12.25 -16.74 18.23
N TRP A 139 11.39 -17.56 18.82
CA TRP A 139 10.08 -17.13 19.30
C TRP A 139 10.18 -16.00 20.32
N TRP A 140 11.06 -16.18 21.31
CA TRP A 140 11.36 -15.14 22.29
C TRP A 140 11.93 -13.87 21.63
N SER A 141 12.89 -14.03 20.72
CA SER A 141 13.52 -12.89 20.01
C SER A 141 12.52 -12.12 19.19
N VAL A 142 11.65 -12.79 18.43
CA VAL A 142 10.58 -12.16 17.63
C VAL A 142 9.62 -11.40 18.55
N SER A 143 9.14 -12.05 19.62
CA SER A 143 8.18 -11.41 20.52
C SER A 143 8.76 -10.19 21.25
N THR A 144 10.05 -10.22 21.58
CA THR A 144 10.75 -9.13 22.26
C THR A 144 11.13 -8.01 21.30
N LEU A 145 11.77 -8.31 20.16
CA LEU A 145 12.22 -7.32 19.19
C LEU A 145 11.05 -6.59 18.52
N LEU A 146 9.96 -7.31 18.21
CA LEU A 146 8.75 -6.71 17.65
C LEU A 146 7.81 -6.11 18.72
N THR A 147 8.26 -6.05 19.98
CA THR A 147 7.55 -5.44 21.11
C THR A 147 6.19 -6.07 21.43
N VAL A 148 5.99 -7.36 21.10
CA VAL A 148 4.77 -8.11 21.40
C VAL A 148 4.74 -8.56 22.86
N GLY A 149 5.82 -9.24 23.32
CA GLY A 149 6.02 -9.63 24.72
C GLY A 149 4.93 -10.57 25.26
N TYR A 150 4.72 -11.73 24.67
CA TYR A 150 3.73 -12.72 25.15
C TYR A 150 3.96 -13.18 26.59
N GLY A 151 5.23 -13.19 27.06
CA GLY A 151 5.57 -13.58 28.43
C GLY A 151 5.57 -15.09 28.69
N ASP A 152 5.38 -15.90 27.67
CA ASP A 152 5.44 -17.37 27.72
C ASP A 152 6.87 -17.91 27.82
N ILE A 153 7.83 -17.20 27.21
CA ILE A 153 9.26 -17.46 27.29
C ILE A 153 9.96 -16.18 27.72
N TYR A 154 10.79 -16.28 28.79
CA TYR A 154 11.52 -15.14 29.33
C TYR A 154 12.84 -15.60 29.96
N PRO A 155 13.88 -14.73 30.02
CA PRO A 155 15.16 -15.07 30.65
C PRO A 155 15.04 -15.14 32.18
N VAL A 156 15.65 -16.15 32.78
CA VAL A 156 15.72 -16.31 34.25
C VAL A 156 17.08 -15.93 34.80
N THR A 157 18.17 -16.13 34.03
CA THR A 157 19.53 -15.78 34.44
C THR A 157 19.73 -14.26 34.51
N VAL A 158 20.66 -13.80 35.33
CA VAL A 158 21.01 -12.38 35.44
C VAL A 158 21.57 -11.86 34.13
N LEU A 159 22.46 -12.62 33.47
CA LEU A 159 23.04 -12.25 32.18
C LEU A 159 21.99 -12.23 31.07
N GLY A 160 21.08 -13.20 31.03
CA GLY A 160 19.98 -13.23 30.09
C GLY A 160 19.04 -12.03 30.24
N LYS A 161 18.73 -11.62 31.48
CA LYS A 161 17.92 -10.40 31.75
C LYS A 161 18.63 -9.12 31.29
N MET A 162 19.94 -8.99 31.58
CA MET A 162 20.70 -7.83 31.10
C MET A 162 20.76 -7.77 29.56
N PHE A 163 21.00 -8.91 28.92
CA PHE A 163 20.98 -9.03 27.47
C PHE A 163 19.60 -8.69 26.90
N SER A 164 18.52 -9.15 27.53
CA SER A 164 17.14 -8.84 27.15
C SER A 164 16.87 -7.33 27.13
N ILE A 165 17.37 -6.59 28.14
CA ILE A 165 17.23 -5.12 28.17
C ILE A 165 17.88 -4.50 26.93
N ILE A 166 19.11 -4.89 26.61
CA ILE A 166 19.84 -4.38 25.44
C ILE A 166 19.08 -4.68 24.15
N ILE A 167 18.62 -5.93 23.99
CA ILE A 167 17.88 -6.36 22.78
C ILE A 167 16.55 -5.62 22.66
N THR A 168 15.87 -5.33 23.75
CA THR A 168 14.62 -4.56 23.73
C THR A 168 14.85 -3.15 23.19
N PHE A 169 15.88 -2.44 23.67
CA PHE A 169 16.23 -1.11 23.14
C PHE A 169 16.61 -1.15 21.66
N LEU A 170 17.41 -2.14 21.25
CA LEU A 170 17.76 -2.32 19.84
C LEU A 170 16.52 -2.64 18.98
N GLY A 171 15.61 -3.46 19.51
CA GLY A 171 14.37 -3.84 18.82
C GLY A 171 13.49 -2.63 18.50
N VAL A 172 13.25 -1.76 19.48
CA VAL A 172 12.47 -0.53 19.30
C VAL A 172 13.10 0.35 18.20
N GLY A 173 14.42 0.54 18.22
CA GLY A 173 15.14 1.30 17.20
C GLY A 173 15.04 0.68 15.81
N MET A 174 15.17 -0.65 15.73
CA MET A 174 15.12 -1.37 14.44
C MET A 174 13.74 -1.38 13.79
N VAL A 175 12.66 -1.53 14.57
CA VAL A 175 11.28 -1.48 14.04
C VAL A 175 10.91 -0.07 13.56
N ALA A 176 11.50 0.96 14.14
CA ALA A 176 11.29 2.35 13.73
C ALA A 176 11.80 2.63 12.28
N ILE A 177 12.83 1.90 11.83
CA ILE A 177 13.43 2.13 10.50
C ILE A 177 12.45 1.87 9.35
N PRO A 178 11.85 0.68 9.17
CA PRO A 178 10.89 0.44 8.09
C PRO A 178 9.66 1.34 8.20
N THR A 179 9.20 1.65 9.41
CA THR A 179 8.09 2.58 9.64
C THR A 179 8.44 3.99 9.16
N GLY A 180 9.65 4.47 9.45
CA GLY A 180 10.16 5.76 8.98
C GLY A 180 10.30 5.83 7.47
N ILE A 181 10.81 4.76 6.83
CA ILE A 181 10.92 4.65 5.36
C ILE A 181 9.54 4.75 4.70
N LEU A 182 8.55 4.04 5.22
CA LEU A 182 7.18 4.10 4.72
C LEU A 182 6.57 5.48 4.90
N SER A 183 6.69 6.08 6.08
CA SER A 183 6.18 7.43 6.37
C SER A 183 6.79 8.48 5.44
N ALA A 184 8.10 8.47 5.24
CA ALA A 184 8.78 9.34 4.31
C ALA A 184 8.30 9.12 2.87
N GLY A 185 8.11 7.86 2.45
CA GLY A 185 7.58 7.51 1.13
C GLY A 185 6.16 8.04 0.90
N PHE A 186 5.29 8.00 1.90
CA PHE A 186 3.96 8.59 1.81
C PHE A 186 3.99 10.11 1.65
N VAL A 187 4.80 10.80 2.46
CA VAL A 187 4.95 12.27 2.35
C VAL A 187 5.47 12.67 0.96
N GLU A 188 6.46 11.94 0.44
CA GLU A 188 7.00 12.15 -0.91
C GLU A 188 5.92 11.97 -1.97
N GLN A 189 5.15 10.88 -1.90
CA GLN A 189 4.10 10.58 -2.87
C GLN A 189 2.97 11.62 -2.86
N TYR A 190 2.50 12.04 -1.68
CA TYR A 190 1.50 13.09 -1.57
C TYR A 190 2.01 14.43 -2.09
N SER A 191 3.29 14.76 -1.88
CA SER A 191 3.88 15.99 -2.40
C SER A 191 3.98 15.98 -3.94
N LEU A 192 4.25 14.82 -4.54
CA LEU A 192 4.25 14.66 -6.00
C LEU A 192 2.85 14.82 -6.60
N ILE A 193 1.83 14.22 -5.98
CA ILE A 193 0.43 14.36 -6.42
C ILE A 193 0.02 15.82 -6.35
N LYS A 194 0.30 16.52 -5.23
CA LYS A 194 -0.01 17.93 -5.06
C LYS A 194 0.67 18.80 -6.12
N LYS A 195 1.97 18.61 -6.34
CA LYS A 195 2.69 19.34 -7.39
C LYS A 195 2.09 19.11 -8.76
N SER A 196 1.73 17.87 -9.10
CA SER A 196 1.09 17.57 -10.39
C SER A 196 -0.25 18.28 -10.54
N THR A 197 -1.05 18.35 -9.47
CA THR A 197 -2.33 19.07 -9.46
C THR A 197 -2.11 20.59 -9.57
N ASP A 198 -1.16 21.13 -8.83
CA ASP A 198 -0.82 22.57 -8.90
C ASP A 198 -0.29 22.93 -10.30
N TYR A 199 0.54 22.08 -10.93
CA TYR A 199 1.00 22.28 -12.31
C TYR A 199 -0.14 22.25 -13.33
N LEU A 200 -1.13 21.38 -13.15
CA LEU A 200 -2.30 21.31 -14.05
C LEU A 200 -3.19 22.55 -13.87
N MET A 201 -3.41 22.98 -12.65
CA MET A 201 -4.16 24.20 -12.35
C MET A 201 -3.42 25.46 -12.87
N GLU A 202 -2.10 25.52 -12.73
CA GLU A 202 -1.28 26.64 -13.20
C GLU A 202 -1.16 26.66 -14.74
N LYS A 203 -1.27 25.49 -15.41
CA LYS A 203 -1.24 25.39 -16.87
C LYS A 203 -2.58 25.73 -17.52
N GLU A 204 -3.70 25.58 -16.80
CA GLU A 204 -5.03 25.89 -17.31
C GLU A 204 -5.39 27.38 -17.27
N LEU A 205 -4.83 28.17 -16.33
CA LEU A 205 -5.11 29.60 -16.21
C LEU A 205 -3.86 30.39 -15.81
N LYS A 206 -3.10 30.88 -16.78
CA LYS A 206 -2.07 31.91 -16.51
C LYS A 206 -2.70 33.30 -16.57
N PHE A 207 -2.80 33.96 -15.42
CA PHE A 207 -3.16 35.38 -15.39
C PHE A 207 -1.93 36.19 -15.80
N ILE A 208 -2.03 36.91 -16.92
CA ILE A 208 -1.01 37.83 -17.41
C ILE A 208 -1.56 39.24 -17.27
N LYS A 209 -0.91 40.09 -16.49
CA LYS A 209 -1.22 41.51 -16.42
C LYS A 209 -0.47 42.23 -17.53
N LEU A 210 -1.20 42.73 -18.52
CA LEU A 210 -0.66 43.59 -19.57
C LEU A 210 -0.95 45.06 -19.25
N ILE A 211 0.10 45.87 -19.23
CA ILE A 211 -0.04 47.33 -19.10
C ILE A 211 0.04 47.92 -20.51
N ILE A 212 -1.06 48.53 -20.95
CA ILE A 212 -1.14 49.16 -22.25
C ILE A 212 -0.62 50.57 -22.12
N THR A 213 0.51 50.89 -22.72
CA THR A 213 1.08 52.24 -22.84
C THR A 213 0.42 53.02 -23.96
N LYS A 214 0.56 54.36 -23.95
CA LYS A 214 -0.09 55.24 -24.95
C LYS A 214 0.26 54.89 -26.39
N ASP A 215 1.44 54.29 -26.64
CA ASP A 215 1.93 53.91 -27.97
C ASP A 215 1.54 52.48 -28.39
N HIS A 216 0.78 51.79 -27.58
CA HIS A 216 0.41 50.38 -27.88
C HIS A 216 -0.80 50.36 -28.85
N ASN A 217 -0.75 49.44 -29.82
CA ASN A 217 -1.81 49.26 -30.85
C ASN A 217 -3.20 48.96 -30.29
N TRP A 218 -3.34 48.68 -29.01
CA TRP A 218 -4.63 48.45 -28.35
C TRP A 218 -5.16 49.67 -27.59
N ASN A 219 -4.39 50.74 -27.55
CA ASN A 219 -4.85 52.00 -26.94
C ASN A 219 -6.03 52.57 -27.74
N GLU A 220 -7.04 53.06 -27.03
CA GLU A 220 -8.28 53.66 -27.58
C GLU A 220 -9.19 52.68 -28.34
N LYS A 221 -8.85 51.42 -28.50
CA LYS A 221 -9.72 50.42 -29.15
C LYS A 221 -10.75 49.86 -28.21
N LYS A 222 -11.91 49.52 -28.71
CA LYS A 222 -12.93 48.77 -27.97
C LYS A 222 -12.49 47.36 -27.75
N VAL A 223 -12.93 46.72 -26.67
CA VAL A 223 -12.58 45.31 -26.34
C VAL A 223 -12.96 44.35 -27.47
N CYS A 224 -14.04 44.60 -28.21
CA CYS A 224 -14.49 43.82 -29.34
C CYS A 224 -13.58 43.95 -30.60
N GLU A 225 -12.72 44.96 -30.63
CA GLU A 225 -11.80 45.24 -31.74
C GLU A 225 -10.39 44.67 -31.48
N LEU A 226 -10.17 44.11 -30.28
CA LEU A 226 -8.90 43.55 -29.91
C LEU A 226 -8.71 42.15 -30.53
N SER A 227 -7.69 42.00 -31.37
CA SER A 227 -7.29 40.70 -31.91
C SER A 227 -6.50 39.94 -30.84
N LEU A 228 -7.20 39.19 -29.99
CA LEU A 228 -6.57 38.31 -29.02
C LEU A 228 -6.07 37.02 -29.65
N PRO A 229 -4.88 36.52 -29.31
CA PRO A 229 -4.41 35.20 -29.74
C PRO A 229 -5.38 34.08 -29.30
N ARG A 230 -5.48 33.02 -30.08
CA ARG A 230 -6.31 31.87 -29.75
C ARG A 230 -5.89 31.27 -28.38
N GLY A 231 -6.83 31.17 -27.46
CA GLY A 231 -6.60 30.63 -26.11
C GLY A 231 -6.39 31.69 -25.02
N LEU A 232 -6.44 33.00 -25.34
CA LEU A 232 -6.47 34.10 -24.35
C LEU A 232 -7.92 34.53 -24.07
N ILE A 233 -8.26 34.63 -22.79
CA ILE A 233 -9.53 35.14 -22.29
C ILE A 233 -9.24 36.43 -21.53
N LEU A 234 -9.94 37.52 -21.88
CA LEU A 234 -9.84 38.76 -21.14
C LEU A 234 -10.66 38.64 -19.85
N ALA A 235 -10.00 38.62 -18.70
CA ALA A 235 -10.66 38.47 -17.40
C ALA A 235 -11.15 39.80 -16.82
N ALA A 236 -10.36 40.84 -16.95
CA ALA A 236 -10.72 42.20 -16.46
C ALA A 236 -9.96 43.30 -17.20
N VAL A 237 -10.56 44.50 -17.31
CA VAL A 237 -9.92 45.69 -17.85
C VAL A 237 -9.98 46.75 -16.75
N LEU A 238 -8.79 47.18 -16.29
CA LEU A 238 -8.67 48.28 -15.32
C LEU A 238 -8.36 49.57 -16.06
N ARG A 239 -9.17 50.62 -15.88
CA ARG A 239 -8.91 51.94 -16.38
C ARG A 239 -8.68 52.89 -15.21
N ASN A 240 -7.53 53.57 -15.19
CA ASN A 240 -7.19 54.57 -14.14
C ASN A 240 -7.29 54.04 -12.70
N GLY A 241 -7.11 52.75 -12.49
CA GLY A 241 -7.18 52.15 -11.17
C GLY A 241 -8.57 51.68 -10.72
N ASP A 242 -9.63 51.91 -11.50
CA ASP A 242 -10.98 51.41 -11.23
C ASP A 242 -11.30 50.18 -12.12
N THR A 243 -12.04 49.22 -11.55
CA THR A 243 -12.52 48.00 -12.26
C THR A 243 -13.75 48.28 -13.09
#